data_805fa66b34729bc254d5d5a0f57d1003
#
_entry.id   805fa66b34729bc254d5d5a0f57d1003
#
_cell.length_a   1.000
_cell.length_b   1.000
_cell.length_c   1.000
_cell.angle_alpha   90.00
_cell.angle_beta   90.00
_cell.angle_gamma   90.00
#
_symmetry.space_group_name_H-M   'P 1'
#
loop_
_entity.id
_entity.type
_entity.pdbx_description
1 polymer ?
#
loop_
_entity_poly.entity_id
_entity_poly.type
_entity_poly.pdbx_seq_one_letter_code
_entity_poly.pdbx_strand_id
1 'polypeptide(L)'
;MAGITGGSVRKLVVACDAGMGSSVMLASQLRRELRTLPVTVEHHAVAAIPADADVVLCHAGLAERVRRSAPGSIVVGFRVFLGDPSVAKVVAAIKQDRPVDSGP
;
A
#
# COMPACT_ATOMS: atom_id res chain seq x y z
N MET A 1 17.06 3.40 -6.58
CA MET A 1 16.09 3.60 -5.65
C MET A 1 14.87 4.27 -6.21
N ALA A 2 13.80 3.90 -5.83
CA ALA A 2 12.59 4.38 -6.42
C ALA A 2 11.71 4.98 -5.36
N GLY A 3 11.32 6.20 -5.60
CA GLY A 3 10.36 6.88 -4.77
C GLY A 3 9.48 7.70 -5.68
N ILE A 4 8.25 7.91 -5.26
CA ILE A 4 7.32 8.80 -5.95
C ILE A 4 6.72 9.72 -4.91
N THR A 5 6.15 10.83 -5.36
CA THR A 5 5.45 11.70 -4.44
C THR A 5 4.03 11.19 -4.21
N GLY A 6 3.52 11.44 -3.01
CA GLY A 6 2.18 10.99 -2.66
C GLY A 6 1.10 11.52 -3.59
N GLY A 7 1.28 12.73 -4.09
CA GLY A 7 0.32 13.31 -5.03
C GLY A 7 0.28 12.59 -6.37
N SER A 8 1.28 11.79 -6.69
CA SER A 8 1.32 11.00 -7.91
C SER A 8 0.69 9.61 -7.74
N VAL A 9 0.37 9.23 -6.52
CA VAL A 9 -0.22 7.91 -6.26
C VAL A 9 -1.66 7.91 -6.75
N ARG A 10 -1.98 7.02 -7.66
CA ARG A 10 -3.34 6.84 -8.17
C ARG A 10 -3.96 5.52 -7.74
N LYS A 11 -3.13 4.50 -7.54
CA LYS A 11 -3.61 3.18 -7.10
C LYS A 11 -2.77 2.68 -5.94
N LEU A 12 -3.43 2.52 -4.81
CA LEU A 12 -2.85 1.98 -3.59
C LEU A 12 -3.44 0.59 -3.36
N VAL A 13 -2.60 -0.42 -3.27
CA VAL A 13 -3.04 -1.80 -3.12
C VAL A 13 -2.65 -2.32 -1.75
N VAL A 14 -3.58 -2.99 -1.08
CA VAL A 14 -3.29 -3.76 0.11
C VAL A 14 -3.17 -5.21 -0.32
N ALA A 15 -1.99 -5.78 -0.23
CA ALA A 15 -1.74 -7.16 -0.65
C ALA A 15 -1.72 -8.09 0.56
N CYS A 16 -2.24 -9.29 0.38
CA CYS A 16 -2.28 -10.27 1.46
C CYS A 16 -2.22 -11.68 0.91
N ASP A 17 -2.01 -12.65 1.80
CA ASP A 17 -2.29 -14.03 1.47
C ASP A 17 -3.79 -14.26 1.44
N ALA A 18 -4.23 -15.31 0.78
CA ALA A 18 -5.64 -15.60 0.63
C ALA A 18 -6.32 -15.75 1.99
N GLY A 19 -7.51 -15.21 2.11
CA GLY A 19 -8.35 -15.40 3.29
C GLY A 19 -8.10 -14.48 4.47
N MET A 20 -7.30 -13.44 4.31
CA MET A 20 -6.96 -12.54 5.41
C MET A 20 -7.99 -11.42 5.55
N GLY A 21 -8.87 -11.53 6.55
CA GLY A 21 -9.87 -10.51 6.82
C GLY A 21 -9.30 -9.17 7.26
N SER A 22 -8.16 -9.18 7.94
CA SER A 22 -7.52 -7.95 8.42
C SER A 22 -7.11 -7.02 7.28
N SER A 23 -6.69 -7.58 6.16
CA SER A 23 -6.33 -6.78 4.98
C SER A 23 -7.52 -6.06 4.40
N VAL A 24 -8.68 -6.69 4.41
CA VAL A 24 -9.92 -6.08 3.94
C VAL A 24 -10.29 -4.90 4.82
N MET A 25 -10.14 -5.05 6.14
CA MET A 25 -10.42 -3.98 7.09
C MET A 25 -9.49 -2.79 6.88
N LEU A 26 -8.22 -3.07 6.66
CA LEU A 26 -7.25 -2.01 6.39
C LEU A 26 -7.59 -1.27 5.11
N ALA A 27 -7.92 -2.00 4.05
CA ALA A 27 -8.30 -1.37 2.77
C ALA A 27 -9.53 -0.48 2.95
N SER A 28 -10.51 -0.92 3.71
CA SER A 28 -11.72 -0.13 3.97
C SER A 28 -11.39 1.15 4.73
N GLN A 29 -10.52 1.05 5.73
CA GLN A 29 -10.09 2.21 6.48
C GLN A 29 -9.36 3.22 5.59
N LEU A 30 -8.48 2.73 4.73
CA LEU A 30 -7.75 3.60 3.82
C LEU A 30 -8.68 4.30 2.83
N ARG A 31 -9.69 3.58 2.33
CA ARG A 31 -10.68 4.20 1.45
C ARG A 31 -11.38 5.37 2.14
N ARG A 32 -11.72 5.20 3.42
CA ARG A 32 -12.36 6.28 4.17
C ARG A 32 -11.41 7.46 4.37
N GLU A 33 -10.16 7.19 4.72
CA GLU A 33 -9.20 8.26 5.00
C GLU A 33 -8.82 9.04 3.76
N LEU A 34 -8.83 8.39 2.59
CA LEU A 34 -8.36 8.99 1.35
C LEU A 34 -9.49 9.31 0.38
N ARG A 35 -10.73 9.27 0.83
CA ARG A 35 -11.90 9.38 -0.05
C ARG A 35 -11.99 10.70 -0.81
N THR A 36 -11.38 11.77 -0.30
CA THR A 36 -11.41 13.08 -0.95
C THR A 36 -10.31 13.27 -1.98
N LEU A 37 -9.45 12.27 -2.15
CA LEU A 37 -8.31 12.34 -3.03
C LEU A 37 -8.49 11.41 -4.23
N PRO A 38 -7.86 11.72 -5.36
CA PRO A 38 -8.02 10.91 -6.57
C PRO A 38 -7.14 9.64 -6.52
N VAL A 39 -7.29 8.86 -5.46
CA VAL A 39 -6.56 7.62 -5.28
C VAL A 39 -7.54 6.47 -5.11
N THR A 40 -7.30 5.37 -5.82
CA THR A 40 -8.09 4.16 -5.70
C THR A 40 -7.39 3.21 -4.74
N VAL A 41 -8.12 2.68 -3.77
CA VAL A 41 -7.59 1.69 -2.84
C VAL A 41 -8.19 0.34 -3.19
N GLU A 42 -7.34 -0.64 -3.47
CA GLU A 42 -7.77 -1.99 -3.83
C GLU A 42 -7.13 -3.00 -2.90
N HIS A 43 -7.74 -4.18 -2.82
CA HIS A 43 -7.26 -5.30 -2.03
C HIS A 43 -7.07 -6.49 -2.96
N HIS A 44 -5.87 -7.06 -2.98
CA HIS A 44 -5.54 -8.17 -3.87
C HIS A 44 -4.66 -9.19 -3.17
N ALA A 45 -4.72 -10.44 -3.63
CA ALA A 45 -3.73 -11.43 -3.23
C ALA A 45 -2.38 -11.07 -3.83
N VAL A 46 -1.30 -11.53 -3.20
CA VAL A 46 0.06 -11.21 -3.66
C VAL A 46 0.25 -11.54 -5.14
N ALA A 47 -0.28 -12.67 -5.59
CA ALA A 47 -0.11 -13.10 -6.98
C ALA A 47 -0.98 -12.34 -7.98
N ALA A 48 -1.91 -11.52 -7.50
CA ALA A 48 -2.89 -10.84 -8.35
C ALA A 48 -2.75 -9.31 -8.32
N ILE A 49 -1.62 -8.79 -7.88
CA ILE A 49 -1.39 -7.34 -7.80
C ILE A 49 -1.36 -6.76 -9.22
N PRO A 50 -2.19 -5.73 -9.50
CA PRO A 50 -2.17 -5.11 -10.82
C PRO A 50 -0.83 -4.47 -11.14
N ALA A 51 -0.43 -4.53 -12.40
CA ALA A 51 0.84 -3.96 -12.84
C ALA A 51 0.89 -2.43 -12.67
N ASP A 52 -0.26 -1.78 -12.62
CA ASP A 52 -0.34 -0.33 -12.48
C ASP A 52 -0.46 0.13 -11.02
N ALA A 53 -0.26 -0.77 -10.06
CA ALA A 53 -0.25 -0.38 -8.65
C ALA A 53 0.96 0.53 -8.40
N ASP A 54 0.71 1.69 -7.83
CA ASP A 54 1.79 2.64 -7.51
C ASP A 54 2.45 2.29 -6.20
N VAL A 55 1.65 2.00 -5.18
CA VAL A 55 2.15 1.64 -3.85
C VAL A 55 1.42 0.38 -3.40
N VAL A 56 2.17 -0.56 -2.85
CA VAL A 56 1.59 -1.79 -2.30
C VAL A 56 1.94 -1.86 -0.82
N LEU A 57 0.91 -1.95 0.01
CA LEU A 57 1.05 -2.17 1.44
C LEU A 57 0.85 -3.65 1.73
N CYS A 58 1.75 -4.23 2.50
CA CYS A 58 1.65 -5.63 2.87
C CYS A 58 2.27 -5.86 4.22
N HIS A 59 1.95 -6.99 4.85
CA HIS A 59 2.64 -7.38 6.06
C HIS A 59 4.12 -7.56 5.76
N ALA A 60 4.98 -7.15 6.69
CA ALA A 60 6.43 -7.18 6.47
C ALA A 60 6.93 -8.56 6.06
N GLY A 61 6.29 -9.62 6.57
CA GLY A 61 6.65 -10.99 6.20
C GLY A 61 6.37 -11.35 4.75
N LEU A 62 5.56 -10.58 4.05
CA LEU A 62 5.23 -10.80 2.64
C LEU A 62 5.99 -9.87 1.70
N ALA A 63 6.76 -8.93 2.23
CA ALA A 63 7.34 -7.86 1.42
C ALA A 63 8.22 -8.39 0.28
N GLU A 64 9.03 -9.42 0.55
CA GLU A 64 9.89 -10.03 -0.48
C GLU A 64 9.06 -10.60 -1.63
N ARG A 65 8.00 -11.33 -1.28
CA ARG A 65 7.11 -11.91 -2.30
C ARG A 65 6.42 -10.83 -3.11
N VAL A 66 5.99 -9.77 -2.44
CA VAL A 66 5.32 -8.66 -3.11
C VAL A 66 6.28 -7.94 -4.05
N ARG A 67 7.52 -7.74 -3.64
CA ARG A 67 8.52 -7.12 -4.51
C ARG A 67 8.74 -7.92 -5.78
N ARG A 68 8.72 -9.24 -5.68
CA ARG A 68 8.86 -10.10 -6.86
C ARG A 68 7.62 -10.06 -7.75
N SER A 69 6.43 -9.96 -7.15
CA SER A 69 5.18 -9.90 -7.91
C SER A 69 4.95 -8.54 -8.55
N ALA A 70 5.42 -7.48 -7.92
CA ALA A 70 5.13 -6.11 -8.34
C ALA A 70 6.41 -5.28 -8.38
N PRO A 71 7.35 -5.60 -9.28
CA PRO A 71 8.66 -4.95 -9.28
C PRO A 71 8.59 -3.47 -9.65
N GLY A 72 7.51 -3.01 -10.29
CA GLY A 72 7.34 -1.61 -10.62
C GLY A 72 6.67 -0.77 -9.55
N SER A 73 6.28 -1.37 -8.42
CA SER A 73 5.55 -0.69 -7.37
C SER A 73 6.48 -0.36 -6.19
N ILE A 74 6.11 0.69 -5.45
CA ILE A 74 6.75 0.97 -4.16
C ILE A 74 6.11 0.03 -3.14
N VAL A 75 6.92 -0.79 -2.48
CA VAL A 75 6.42 -1.77 -1.52
C VAL A 75 6.73 -1.30 -0.11
N VAL A 76 5.70 -1.20 0.72
CA VAL A 76 5.83 -0.79 2.11
C VAL A 76 5.31 -1.89 3.00
N GLY A 77 6.16 -2.39 3.89
CA GLY A 77 5.80 -3.43 4.84
C GLY A 77 5.31 -2.83 6.15
N PHE A 78 4.27 -3.42 6.73
CA PHE A 78 3.78 -3.04 8.05
C PHE A 78 3.76 -4.27 8.95
N ARG A 79 3.69 -4.04 10.25
CA ARG A 79 3.69 -5.13 11.23
C ARG A 79 2.35 -5.31 11.91
N VAL A 80 1.57 -4.23 12.03
CA VAL A 80 0.23 -4.30 12.58
C VAL A 80 -0.74 -3.71 11.58
N PHE A 81 -1.95 -4.26 11.52
CA PHE A 81 -2.93 -3.83 10.52
C PHE A 81 -3.57 -2.48 10.86
N LEU A 82 -3.63 -2.14 12.13
CA LEU A 82 -4.22 -0.87 12.55
C LEU A 82 -3.19 -0.11 13.38
N GLY A 83 -2.99 1.15 13.04
CA GLY A 83 -2.11 2.01 13.80
C GLY A 83 -0.62 1.86 13.51
N ASP A 84 -0.26 1.19 12.44
CA ASP A 84 1.16 1.00 12.11
C ASP A 84 1.76 2.32 11.60
N PRO A 85 2.93 2.73 12.13
CA PRO A 85 3.58 3.95 11.67
C PRO A 85 3.93 3.96 10.20
N SER A 86 4.27 2.80 9.62
CA SER A 86 4.59 2.72 8.19
C SER A 86 3.39 3.05 7.33
N VAL A 87 2.21 2.56 7.72
CA VAL A 87 0.96 2.87 7.01
C VAL A 87 0.62 4.34 7.18
N ALA A 88 0.76 4.87 8.40
CA ALA A 88 0.49 6.27 8.68
C ALA A 88 1.37 7.20 7.84
N LYS A 89 2.64 6.82 7.64
CA LYS A 89 3.54 7.61 6.80
C LYS A 89 3.08 7.65 5.35
N VAL A 90 2.60 6.53 4.82
CA VAL A 90 2.09 6.47 3.46
C VAL A 90 0.86 7.35 3.32
N VAL A 91 -0.08 7.26 4.25
CA VAL A 91 -1.28 8.08 4.23
C VAL A 91 -0.93 9.57 4.29
N ALA A 92 -0.03 9.94 5.19
CA ALA A 92 0.41 11.33 5.31
C ALA A 92 1.10 11.81 4.03
N ALA A 93 1.91 10.98 3.42
CA ALA A 93 2.60 11.32 2.19
C ALA A 93 1.59 11.58 1.06
N ILE A 94 0.57 10.75 0.96
CA ILE A 94 -0.47 10.91 -0.06
C ILE A 94 -1.26 12.20 0.18
N LYS A 95 -1.62 12.47 1.42
CA LYS A 95 -2.40 13.66 1.76
C LYS A 95 -1.61 14.96 1.59
N GLN A 96 -0.31 14.92 1.84
CA GLN A 96 0.55 16.11 1.87
C GLN A 96 1.50 16.19 0.69
N ASP A 97 1.36 15.30 -0.29
CA ASP A 97 2.21 15.25 -1.47
C ASP A 97 3.70 15.16 -1.11
N ARG A 98 4.00 14.27 -0.18
CA ARG A 98 5.37 14.00 0.24
C ARG A 98 5.93 12.77 -0.46
N PRO A 99 7.26 12.59 -0.49
CA PRO A 99 7.84 11.38 -1.07
C PRO A 99 7.38 10.12 -0.36
N VAL A 100 7.13 9.07 -1.15
CA VAL A 100 6.80 7.74 -0.64
C VAL A 100 7.95 6.83 -0.99
N ASP A 101 8.60 6.27 0.02
CA ASP A 101 9.73 5.39 -0.18
C ASP A 101 9.38 3.96 0.18
N SER A 102 10.05 3.01 -0.47
CA SER A 102 9.99 1.62 -0.11
C SER A 102 10.42 1.47 1.34
N GLY A 103 9.60 0.84 2.15
CA GLY A 103 9.89 0.66 3.55
C GLY A 103 10.18 -0.78 3.89
N PRO A 104 10.78 -1.02 5.06
CA PRO A 104 11.20 -2.35 5.47
C PRO A 104 10.05 -3.31 5.61
#